data_7677c62de5371f3850b2e4e9a338744a
#
_entry.id   7677c62de5371f3850b2e4e9a338744a
#
_cell.length_a   1.000
_cell.length_b   1.000
_cell.length_c   1.000
_cell.angle_alpha   90.00
_cell.angle_beta   90.00
_cell.angle_gamma   90.00
#
_symmetry.space_group_name_H-M   'P 1'
#
loop_
_entity.id
_entity.type
_entity.pdbx_description
1 polymer ?
#
loop_
_entity_poly.entity_id
_entity_poly.type
_entity_poly.pdbx_seq_one_letter_code
_entity_poly.pdbx_strand_id
1 'polypeptide(L)'
;MIRPAAVTLALALAVPALAQESVTEPKSGVAFPARVGDMSLLGTGLRTKTFLKVKVYAIGLYVADSALSGPLAAYKGKWGSPELYRELRGGDFEKQLTMVFTRDLSASQIQGAFREVLEAADQAKVNLFVGYFTDLKSGQQATLHWAPGGTLETQVAGLAKPPIADKAFATAVYSIWLGDKPIQDDIKQGLVSRAPSLIK
;
A
#
# COMPACT_ATOMS: atom_id res chain seq x y z
N MET A 1 -52.55 36.21 31.11
CA MET A 1 -51.16 36.51 30.75
C MET A 1 -50.59 35.29 30.04
N ILE A 2 -50.50 35.34 28.71
CA ILE A 2 -49.96 34.29 27.86
C ILE A 2 -48.52 34.64 27.51
N ARG A 3 -47.56 33.81 27.92
CA ARG A 3 -46.12 33.99 27.57
C ARG A 3 -45.85 33.36 26.21
N PRO A 4 -45.21 34.04 25.26
CA PRO A 4 -44.82 33.42 24.02
C PRO A 4 -43.59 32.51 24.23
N ALA A 5 -43.66 31.30 23.76
CA ALA A 5 -42.51 30.37 23.68
C ALA A 5 -41.63 30.76 22.48
N ALA A 6 -40.37 31.11 22.77
CA ALA A 6 -39.38 31.35 21.72
C ALA A 6 -38.90 29.99 21.14
N VAL A 7 -39.19 29.75 19.87
CA VAL A 7 -38.64 28.61 19.11
C VAL A 7 -37.26 29.03 18.58
N THR A 8 -36.21 28.46 19.14
CA THR A 8 -34.84 28.65 18.66
C THR A 8 -34.58 27.69 17.50
N LEU A 9 -34.52 28.23 16.29
CA LEU A 9 -34.19 27.46 15.10
C LEU A 9 -32.66 27.24 15.06
N ALA A 10 -32.18 26.04 15.36
CA ALA A 10 -30.77 25.67 15.24
C ALA A 10 -30.45 25.44 13.75
N LEU A 11 -29.69 26.34 13.13
CA LEU A 11 -29.18 26.22 11.79
C LEU A 11 -27.98 25.26 11.82
N ALA A 12 -28.17 24.02 11.40
CA ALA A 12 -27.09 23.06 11.22
C ALA A 12 -26.26 23.45 10.00
N LEU A 13 -25.04 23.96 10.23
CA LEU A 13 -24.06 24.19 9.17
C LEU A 13 -23.55 22.82 8.70
N ALA A 14 -24.03 22.38 7.52
CA ALA A 14 -23.45 21.25 6.81
C ALA A 14 -22.04 21.64 6.32
N VAL A 15 -21.00 21.13 6.97
CA VAL A 15 -19.62 21.26 6.48
C VAL A 15 -19.53 20.35 5.24
N PRO A 16 -19.18 20.90 4.04
CA PRO A 16 -18.97 20.05 2.87
C PRO A 16 -17.82 19.09 3.15
N ALA A 17 -18.04 17.78 3.11
CA ALA A 17 -16.99 16.80 3.09
C ALA A 17 -16.17 17.02 1.83
N LEU A 18 -14.94 17.52 1.96
CA LEU A 18 -14.01 17.61 0.84
C LEU A 18 -13.80 16.19 0.32
N ALA A 19 -14.23 15.95 -0.91
CA ALA A 19 -14.00 14.67 -1.57
C ALA A 19 -12.48 14.44 -1.64
N GLN A 20 -12.00 13.39 -0.97
CA GLN A 20 -10.57 13.05 -0.98
C GLN A 20 -10.17 12.72 -2.41
N GLU A 21 -9.15 13.42 -2.93
CA GLU A 21 -8.60 13.15 -4.26
C GLU A 21 -8.18 11.67 -4.35
N SER A 22 -8.54 11.00 -5.44
CA SER A 22 -8.22 9.61 -5.67
C SER A 22 -7.54 9.40 -7.02
N VAL A 23 -6.71 8.37 -7.10
CA VAL A 23 -6.03 7.92 -8.31
C VAL A 23 -6.52 6.52 -8.64
N THR A 24 -7.06 6.36 -9.83
CA THR A 24 -7.58 5.06 -10.27
C THR A 24 -6.48 4.23 -10.93
N GLU A 25 -6.31 2.97 -10.51
CA GLU A 25 -5.47 2.04 -11.25
C GLU A 25 -6.17 1.69 -12.58
N PRO A 26 -5.52 1.98 -13.74
CA PRO A 26 -6.25 2.06 -15.02
C PRO A 26 -6.78 0.72 -15.54
N LYS A 27 -6.14 -0.40 -15.19
CA LYS A 27 -6.51 -1.73 -15.70
C LYS A 27 -7.58 -2.42 -14.83
N SER A 28 -7.63 -2.11 -13.53
CA SER A 28 -8.60 -2.70 -12.59
C SER A 28 -9.82 -1.82 -12.33
N GLY A 29 -9.65 -0.49 -12.44
CA GLY A 29 -10.65 0.49 -12.02
C GLY A 29 -10.66 0.75 -10.51
N VAL A 30 -9.74 0.16 -9.75
CA VAL A 30 -9.64 0.38 -8.30
C VAL A 30 -9.12 1.78 -8.02
N ALA A 31 -9.85 2.54 -7.21
CA ALA A 31 -9.46 3.87 -6.76
C ALA A 31 -8.66 3.79 -5.46
N PHE A 32 -7.54 4.51 -5.42
CA PHE A 32 -6.69 4.69 -4.27
C PHE A 32 -6.74 6.16 -3.84
N PRO A 33 -6.91 6.48 -2.54
CA PRO A 33 -6.73 7.85 -2.06
C PRO A 33 -5.37 8.40 -2.53
N ALA A 34 -5.34 9.64 -3.00
CA ALA A 34 -4.06 10.26 -3.38
C ALA A 34 -3.11 10.46 -2.18
N ARG A 35 -3.68 10.46 -0.95
CA ARG A 35 -2.96 10.57 0.31
C ARG A 35 -3.56 9.66 1.39
N VAL A 36 -2.69 9.18 2.29
CA VAL A 36 -3.07 8.46 3.53
C VAL A 36 -2.20 9.04 4.65
N GLY A 37 -2.81 9.80 5.57
CA GLY A 37 -2.07 10.58 6.56
C GLY A 37 -1.09 11.53 5.87
N ASP A 38 0.17 11.50 6.29
CA ASP A 38 1.26 12.31 5.74
C ASP A 38 2.02 11.60 4.60
N MET A 39 1.44 10.56 4.05
CA MET A 39 2.00 9.82 2.91
C MET A 39 1.26 10.14 1.62
N SER A 40 2.00 10.37 0.54
CA SER A 40 1.50 10.54 -0.82
C SER A 40 1.59 9.24 -1.62
N LEU A 41 0.57 8.97 -2.44
CA LEU A 41 0.56 7.82 -3.35
C LEU A 41 1.59 8.02 -4.47
N LEU A 42 2.65 7.22 -4.46
CA LEU A 42 3.75 7.30 -5.44
C LEU A 42 3.39 6.59 -6.76
N GLY A 43 2.48 5.65 -6.73
CA GLY A 43 1.99 4.98 -7.92
C GLY A 43 1.16 3.74 -7.61
N THR A 44 0.60 3.14 -8.66
CA THR A 44 -0.28 1.97 -8.58
C THR A 44 0.11 0.90 -9.58
N GLY A 45 -0.30 -0.34 -9.33
CA GLY A 45 -0.11 -1.46 -10.25
C GLY A 45 -1.19 -2.51 -10.11
N LEU A 46 -1.24 -3.45 -11.05
CA LEU A 46 -2.19 -4.55 -11.05
C LEU A 46 -1.48 -5.89 -11.13
N ARG A 47 -1.68 -6.74 -10.14
CA ARG A 47 -1.23 -8.13 -10.19
C ARG A 47 -2.18 -8.96 -11.04
N THR A 48 -1.62 -9.59 -12.07
CA THR A 48 -2.34 -10.59 -12.86
C THR A 48 -1.65 -11.94 -12.74
N LYS A 49 -2.41 -13.02 -12.84
CA LYS A 49 -1.89 -14.40 -12.80
C LYS A 49 -2.36 -15.15 -14.05
N THR A 50 -1.55 -16.09 -14.50
CA THR A 50 -1.76 -16.94 -15.69
C THR A 50 -1.68 -16.18 -17.02
N PHE A 51 -1.59 -16.93 -18.14
CA PHE A 51 -1.59 -16.36 -19.50
C PHE A 51 -2.91 -15.63 -19.83
N LEU A 52 -4.01 -15.96 -19.13
CA LEU A 52 -5.31 -15.28 -19.27
C LEU A 52 -5.36 -13.92 -18.54
N LYS A 53 -4.28 -13.50 -17.91
CA LYS A 53 -4.16 -12.22 -17.17
C LYS A 53 -5.30 -12.01 -16.17
N VAL A 54 -5.66 -13.07 -15.43
CA VAL A 54 -6.68 -12.96 -14.37
C VAL A 54 -6.22 -11.97 -13.32
N LYS A 55 -7.02 -10.93 -13.10
CA LYS A 55 -6.77 -9.88 -12.10
C LYS A 55 -6.84 -10.48 -10.69
N VAL A 56 -5.85 -10.21 -9.86
CA VAL A 56 -5.73 -10.76 -8.50
C VAL A 56 -5.90 -9.65 -7.46
N TYR A 57 -5.12 -8.59 -7.54
CA TYR A 57 -5.23 -7.39 -6.71
C TYR A 57 -4.64 -6.18 -7.43
N ALA A 58 -5.21 -5.01 -7.17
CA ALA A 58 -4.55 -3.74 -7.42
C ALA A 58 -3.69 -3.39 -6.20
N ILE A 59 -2.58 -2.67 -6.43
CA ILE A 59 -1.65 -2.29 -5.36
C ILE A 59 -1.24 -0.83 -5.52
N GLY A 60 -1.18 -0.09 -4.40
CA GLY A 60 -0.66 1.28 -4.33
C GLY A 60 0.52 1.36 -3.38
N LEU A 61 1.53 2.14 -3.75
CA LEU A 61 2.67 2.48 -2.88
C LEU A 61 2.52 3.92 -2.39
N TYR A 62 2.48 4.08 -1.08
CA TYR A 62 2.51 5.37 -0.41
C TYR A 62 3.87 5.60 0.24
N VAL A 63 4.32 6.84 0.25
CA VAL A 63 5.60 7.25 0.83
C VAL A 63 5.40 8.55 1.60
N ALA A 64 6.01 8.68 2.78
CA ALA A 64 5.96 9.90 3.58
C ALA A 64 6.46 11.12 2.80
N ASP A 65 5.77 12.25 2.92
CA ASP A 65 6.13 13.49 2.23
C ASP A 65 7.53 13.98 2.64
N SER A 66 7.92 13.74 3.89
CA SER A 66 9.28 14.00 4.37
C SER A 66 10.35 13.18 3.63
N ALA A 67 10.02 11.96 3.20
CA ALA A 67 10.94 11.17 2.40
C ALA A 67 11.02 11.64 0.94
N LEU A 68 9.91 12.12 0.37
CA LEU A 68 9.87 12.68 -0.98
C LEU A 68 10.77 13.92 -1.12
N SER A 69 10.78 14.79 -0.10
CA SER A 69 11.62 15.99 -0.03
C SER A 69 13.00 15.76 0.59
N GLY A 70 13.20 14.60 1.22
CA GLY A 70 14.43 14.18 1.89
C GLY A 70 15.23 13.15 1.05
N PRO A 71 15.36 11.89 1.52
CA PRO A 71 16.22 10.90 0.88
C PRO A 71 15.86 10.58 -0.58
N LEU A 72 14.58 10.69 -0.95
CA LEU A 72 14.14 10.42 -2.32
C LEU A 72 14.40 11.59 -3.28
N ALA A 73 14.61 12.82 -2.81
CA ALA A 73 14.91 13.98 -3.66
C ALA A 73 16.18 13.77 -4.51
N ALA A 74 17.14 12.98 -4.03
CA ALA A 74 18.38 12.62 -4.76
C ALA A 74 18.10 11.83 -6.06
N TYR A 75 16.89 11.31 -6.23
CA TYR A 75 16.48 10.52 -7.39
C TYR A 75 15.61 11.31 -8.38
N LYS A 76 15.54 12.64 -8.25
CA LYS A 76 14.86 13.50 -9.23
C LYS A 76 15.39 13.21 -10.63
N GLY A 77 14.48 12.94 -11.57
CA GLY A 77 14.83 12.58 -12.96
C GLY A 77 15.29 11.13 -13.17
N LYS A 78 15.39 10.32 -12.11
CA LYS A 78 15.85 8.92 -12.15
C LYS A 78 14.74 7.94 -11.73
N TRP A 79 13.54 8.15 -12.22
CA TRP A 79 12.29 7.52 -11.75
C TRP A 79 12.21 5.99 -11.86
N GLY A 80 13.03 5.36 -12.66
CA GLY A 80 13.08 3.90 -12.83
C GLY A 80 14.44 3.31 -12.51
N SER A 81 15.33 4.06 -11.85
CA SER A 81 16.69 3.59 -11.57
C SER A 81 16.71 2.48 -10.53
N PRO A 82 17.64 1.52 -10.63
CA PRO A 82 17.84 0.47 -9.63
C PRO A 82 18.07 1.03 -8.22
N GLU A 83 18.73 2.20 -8.11
CA GLU A 83 19.02 2.89 -6.86
C GLU A 83 17.74 3.39 -6.18
N LEU A 84 16.82 4.00 -6.95
CA LEU A 84 15.53 4.43 -6.41
C LEU A 84 14.74 3.22 -5.86
N TYR A 85 14.67 2.12 -6.60
CA TYR A 85 13.98 0.92 -6.12
C TYR A 85 14.65 0.32 -4.89
N ARG A 86 15.99 0.36 -4.80
CA ARG A 86 16.71 -0.07 -3.60
C ARG A 86 16.36 0.79 -2.40
N GLU A 87 16.27 2.10 -2.58
CA GLU A 87 15.86 3.04 -1.54
C GLU A 87 14.40 2.82 -1.12
N LEU A 88 13.49 2.66 -2.08
CA LEU A 88 12.08 2.41 -1.79
C LEU A 88 11.85 1.09 -1.04
N ARG A 89 12.62 0.02 -1.32
CA ARG A 89 12.45 -1.27 -0.65
C ARG A 89 13.12 -1.37 0.73
N GLY A 90 14.22 -0.62 0.98
CA GLY A 90 15.04 -0.79 2.19
C GLY A 90 15.40 0.49 2.93
N GLY A 91 15.12 1.67 2.37
CA GLY A 91 15.34 2.96 3.02
C GLY A 91 14.52 3.11 4.30
N ASP A 92 15.09 3.81 5.28
CA ASP A 92 14.50 3.95 6.61
C ASP A 92 13.60 5.21 6.68
N PHE A 93 12.45 5.11 6.05
CA PHE A 93 11.38 6.12 6.10
C PHE A 93 10.01 5.43 6.02
N GLU A 94 9.01 6.13 6.50
CA GLU A 94 7.64 5.64 6.52
C GLU A 94 7.09 5.44 5.11
N LYS A 95 6.52 4.27 4.86
CA LYS A 95 5.94 3.89 3.58
C LYS A 95 4.91 2.78 3.75
N GLN A 96 4.01 2.66 2.80
CA GLN A 96 2.92 1.69 2.87
C GLN A 96 2.61 1.11 1.50
N LEU A 97 2.42 -0.20 1.44
CA LEU A 97 1.79 -0.89 0.32
C LEU A 97 0.36 -1.25 0.72
N THR A 98 -0.61 -0.89 -0.13
CA THR A 98 -2.02 -1.26 0.04
C THR A 98 -2.44 -2.11 -1.13
N MET A 99 -2.86 -3.35 -0.86
CA MET A 99 -3.43 -4.26 -1.85
C MET A 99 -4.96 -4.26 -1.73
N VAL A 100 -5.67 -4.07 -2.83
CA VAL A 100 -7.13 -4.21 -2.93
C VAL A 100 -7.40 -5.43 -3.80
N PHE A 101 -7.96 -6.47 -3.21
CA PHE A 101 -8.22 -7.73 -3.92
C PHE A 101 -9.37 -7.55 -4.92
N THR A 102 -9.18 -8.00 -6.16
CA THR A 102 -10.15 -7.85 -7.25
C THR A 102 -10.96 -9.13 -7.50
N ARG A 103 -10.74 -10.14 -6.67
CA ARG A 103 -11.46 -11.43 -6.68
C ARG A 103 -11.34 -12.10 -5.31
N ASP A 104 -12.20 -13.06 -5.06
CA ASP A 104 -12.12 -13.93 -3.88
C ASP A 104 -10.86 -14.82 -3.98
N LEU A 105 -10.15 -14.92 -2.86
CA LEU A 105 -8.98 -15.79 -2.71
C LEU A 105 -9.06 -16.51 -1.37
N SER A 106 -8.74 -17.80 -1.37
CA SER A 106 -8.62 -18.55 -0.12
C SER A 106 -7.31 -18.20 0.62
N ALA A 107 -7.32 -18.38 1.93
CA ALA A 107 -6.12 -18.26 2.76
C ALA A 107 -4.94 -19.06 2.19
N SER A 108 -5.19 -20.31 1.78
CA SER A 108 -4.15 -21.18 1.22
C SER A 108 -3.52 -20.64 -0.06
N GLN A 109 -4.33 -19.99 -0.93
CA GLN A 109 -3.82 -19.37 -2.17
C GLN A 109 -2.93 -18.16 -1.87
N ILE A 110 -3.31 -17.32 -0.91
CA ILE A 110 -2.55 -16.14 -0.53
C ILE A 110 -1.27 -16.55 0.19
N GLN A 111 -1.39 -17.42 1.19
CA GLN A 111 -0.27 -17.91 1.98
C GLN A 111 0.76 -18.65 1.12
N GLY A 112 0.29 -19.51 0.21
CA GLY A 112 1.16 -20.24 -0.72
C GLY A 112 1.95 -19.30 -1.63
N ALA A 113 1.28 -18.27 -2.18
CA ALA A 113 1.94 -17.29 -3.02
C ALA A 113 3.03 -16.48 -2.28
N PHE A 114 2.78 -16.09 -1.02
CA PHE A 114 3.79 -15.41 -0.21
C PHE A 114 4.95 -16.33 0.19
N ARG A 115 4.68 -17.60 0.54
CA ARG A 115 5.76 -18.58 0.82
C ARG A 115 6.69 -18.77 -0.36
N GLU A 116 6.14 -18.88 -1.56
CA GLU A 116 6.90 -19.06 -2.79
C GLU A 116 7.90 -17.90 -3.02
N VAL A 117 7.44 -16.66 -2.88
CA VAL A 117 8.30 -15.48 -3.16
C VAL A 117 9.19 -15.07 -1.99
N LEU A 118 8.93 -15.59 -0.79
CA LEU A 118 9.73 -15.34 0.43
C LEU A 118 10.55 -16.57 0.85
N GLU A 119 10.78 -17.53 -0.06
CA GLU A 119 11.49 -18.79 0.26
C GLU A 119 12.90 -18.57 0.86
N ALA A 120 13.58 -17.50 0.44
CA ALA A 120 14.93 -17.13 0.92
C ALA A 120 14.94 -16.28 2.19
N ALA A 121 13.77 -15.88 2.72
CA ALA A 121 13.65 -15.09 3.93
C ALA A 121 13.65 -15.97 5.21
N ASP A 122 13.69 -15.33 6.38
CA ASP A 122 13.56 -16.03 7.67
C ASP A 122 12.21 -16.77 7.74
N GLN A 123 12.26 -18.10 7.71
CA GLN A 123 11.07 -18.95 7.61
C GLN A 123 10.17 -18.90 8.85
N ALA A 124 10.70 -18.58 10.04
CA ALA A 124 9.88 -18.37 11.23
C ALA A 124 9.00 -17.12 11.07
N LYS A 125 9.58 -16.03 10.55
CA LYS A 125 8.85 -14.78 10.25
C LYS A 125 7.92 -14.92 9.05
N VAL A 126 8.32 -15.69 8.03
CA VAL A 126 7.42 -16.03 6.91
C VAL A 126 6.19 -16.75 7.42
N ASN A 127 6.34 -17.77 8.26
CA ASN A 127 5.21 -18.52 8.83
C ASN A 127 4.28 -17.63 9.67
N LEU A 128 4.85 -16.74 10.49
CA LEU A 128 4.08 -15.75 11.24
C LEU A 128 3.30 -14.82 10.30
N PHE A 129 3.99 -14.21 9.35
CA PHE A 129 3.41 -13.25 8.40
C PHE A 129 2.29 -13.85 7.53
N VAL A 130 2.53 -15.03 6.94
CA VAL A 130 1.50 -15.67 6.12
C VAL A 130 0.29 -16.12 6.93
N GLY A 131 0.49 -16.47 8.21
CA GLY A 131 -0.59 -16.80 9.14
C GLY A 131 -1.57 -15.65 9.41
N TYR A 132 -1.21 -14.39 9.07
CA TYR A 132 -2.12 -13.25 9.18
C TYR A 132 -3.23 -13.24 8.13
N PHE A 133 -3.03 -13.93 6.99
CA PHE A 133 -3.94 -13.92 5.87
C PHE A 133 -4.97 -15.05 6.00
N THR A 134 -6.23 -14.67 6.04
CA THR A 134 -7.41 -15.52 5.96
C THR A 134 -7.99 -15.47 4.53
N ASP A 135 -9.11 -16.12 4.30
CA ASP A 135 -9.88 -15.94 3.06
C ASP A 135 -10.21 -14.45 2.88
N LEU A 136 -9.98 -13.93 1.68
CA LEU A 136 -10.28 -12.54 1.33
C LEU A 136 -11.26 -12.50 0.17
N LYS A 137 -12.24 -11.61 0.32
CA LYS A 137 -13.24 -11.34 -0.71
C LYS A 137 -12.80 -10.20 -1.62
N SER A 138 -13.35 -10.17 -2.82
CA SER A 138 -13.21 -9.01 -3.72
C SER A 138 -13.58 -7.72 -2.99
N GLY A 139 -12.76 -6.68 -3.16
CA GLY A 139 -12.89 -5.39 -2.47
C GLY A 139 -12.21 -5.31 -1.10
N GLN A 140 -11.88 -6.44 -0.46
CA GLN A 140 -11.12 -6.40 0.80
C GLN A 140 -9.67 -6.01 0.55
N GLN A 141 -9.03 -5.50 1.61
CA GLN A 141 -7.68 -4.92 1.53
C GLN A 141 -6.71 -5.62 2.47
N ALA A 142 -5.45 -5.63 2.08
CA ALA A 142 -4.32 -5.86 2.98
C ALA A 142 -3.35 -4.68 2.87
N THR A 143 -2.91 -4.19 4.03
CA THR A 143 -1.97 -3.07 4.14
C THR A 143 -0.70 -3.55 4.81
N LEU A 144 0.43 -3.20 4.22
CA LEU A 144 1.79 -3.48 4.70
C LEU A 144 2.46 -2.13 4.94
N HIS A 145 2.48 -1.68 6.19
CA HIS A 145 3.07 -0.42 6.58
C HIS A 145 4.47 -0.64 7.15
N TRP A 146 5.43 0.11 6.64
CA TRP A 146 6.79 0.16 7.17
C TRP A 146 6.92 1.37 8.08
N ALA A 147 6.97 1.16 9.39
CA ALA A 147 7.30 2.19 10.35
C ALA A 147 8.83 2.43 10.38
N PRO A 148 9.30 3.66 10.67
CA PRO A 148 10.72 3.96 10.84
C PRO A 148 11.41 2.97 11.80
N GLY A 149 12.64 2.58 11.49
CA GLY A 149 13.34 1.52 12.20
C GLY A 149 13.12 0.11 11.62
N GLY A 150 12.27 -0.03 10.60
CA GLY A 150 12.10 -1.29 9.86
C GLY A 150 11.07 -2.26 10.47
N THR A 151 10.13 -1.76 11.27
CA THR A 151 9.00 -2.56 11.75
C THR A 151 7.93 -2.67 10.65
N LEU A 152 7.53 -3.90 10.33
CA LEU A 152 6.44 -4.20 9.42
C LEU A 152 5.13 -4.34 10.20
N GLU A 153 4.22 -3.40 10.02
CA GLU A 153 2.86 -3.43 10.54
C GLU A 153 1.91 -3.90 9.44
N THR A 154 1.10 -4.91 9.75
CA THR A 154 0.22 -5.54 8.76
C THR A 154 -1.23 -5.40 9.20
N GLN A 155 -2.11 -5.03 8.27
CA GLN A 155 -3.56 -5.12 8.44
C GLN A 155 -4.14 -6.02 7.34
N VAL A 156 -5.10 -6.87 7.69
CA VAL A 156 -5.79 -7.75 6.74
C VAL A 156 -7.28 -7.60 6.98
N ALA A 157 -8.04 -7.22 5.95
CA ALA A 157 -9.48 -6.96 6.02
C ALA A 157 -9.87 -6.01 7.18
N GLY A 158 -9.07 -4.96 7.40
CA GLY A 158 -9.27 -3.97 8.46
C GLY A 158 -8.78 -4.39 9.85
N LEU A 159 -8.29 -5.62 10.03
CA LEU A 159 -7.81 -6.13 11.31
C LEU A 159 -6.28 -6.00 11.39
N ALA A 160 -5.80 -5.22 12.38
CA ALA A 160 -4.38 -5.13 12.68
C ALA A 160 -3.82 -6.47 13.18
N LYS A 161 -2.59 -6.76 12.78
CA LYS A 161 -1.84 -7.97 13.18
C LYS A 161 -0.64 -7.56 14.04
N PRO A 162 -0.10 -8.49 14.86
CA PRO A 162 1.12 -8.22 15.62
C PRO A 162 2.24 -7.71 14.68
N PRO A 163 2.97 -6.64 15.05
CA PRO A 163 4.04 -6.11 14.23
C PRO A 163 5.25 -7.06 14.21
N ILE A 164 5.99 -7.04 13.11
CA ILE A 164 7.26 -7.77 12.96
C ILE A 164 8.39 -6.74 12.94
N ALA A 165 9.10 -6.60 14.05
CA ALA A 165 10.21 -5.68 14.20
C ALA A 165 11.51 -6.30 13.63
N ASP A 166 11.64 -6.31 12.32
CA ASP A 166 12.80 -6.83 11.60
C ASP A 166 12.94 -6.15 10.24
N LYS A 167 13.94 -5.27 10.13
CA LYS A 167 14.22 -4.52 8.90
C LYS A 167 14.56 -5.42 7.70
N ALA A 168 15.27 -6.51 7.94
CA ALA A 168 15.65 -7.43 6.85
C ALA A 168 14.41 -8.17 6.33
N PHE A 169 13.53 -8.61 7.21
CA PHE A 169 12.26 -9.23 6.84
C PHE A 169 11.34 -8.24 6.11
N ALA A 170 11.17 -7.03 6.64
CA ALA A 170 10.39 -5.98 5.98
C ALA A 170 10.95 -5.65 4.58
N THR A 171 12.29 -5.58 4.44
CA THR A 171 12.95 -5.40 3.13
C THR A 171 12.65 -6.56 2.18
N ALA A 172 12.66 -7.81 2.66
CA ALA A 172 12.31 -8.97 1.85
C ALA A 172 10.86 -8.89 1.36
N VAL A 173 9.92 -8.51 2.23
CA VAL A 173 8.51 -8.33 1.87
C VAL A 173 8.34 -7.23 0.81
N TYR A 174 8.93 -6.06 0.97
CA TYR A 174 8.88 -4.99 -0.03
C TYR A 174 9.58 -5.36 -1.35
N SER A 175 10.59 -6.24 -1.29
CA SER A 175 11.30 -6.75 -2.47
C SER A 175 10.44 -7.60 -3.39
N ILE A 176 9.31 -8.13 -2.92
CA ILE A 176 8.33 -8.86 -3.75
C ILE A 176 7.93 -7.99 -4.96
N TRP A 177 7.76 -6.69 -4.77
CA TRP A 177 7.33 -5.77 -5.83
C TRP A 177 8.43 -4.85 -6.33
N LEU A 178 9.38 -4.47 -5.47
CA LEU A 178 10.40 -3.45 -5.75
C LEU A 178 11.82 -4.05 -5.91
N GLY A 179 11.97 -5.36 -5.75
CA GLY A 179 13.24 -6.07 -5.84
C GLY A 179 13.78 -6.18 -7.27
N ASP A 180 14.95 -6.82 -7.39
CA ASP A 180 15.61 -7.02 -8.69
C ASP A 180 14.89 -8.10 -9.54
N LYS A 181 14.18 -9.02 -8.87
CA LYS A 181 13.28 -10.00 -9.48
C LYS A 181 11.87 -9.81 -8.91
N PRO A 182 11.14 -8.77 -9.35
CA PRO A 182 9.81 -8.50 -8.82
C PRO A 182 8.83 -9.58 -9.28
N ILE A 183 7.73 -9.72 -8.53
CA ILE A 183 6.66 -10.65 -8.90
C ILE A 183 6.03 -10.33 -10.27
N GLN A 184 6.17 -9.08 -10.73
CA GLN A 184 5.72 -8.60 -12.05
C GLN A 184 6.33 -7.23 -12.35
N ASP A 185 6.99 -7.07 -13.49
CA ASP A 185 7.69 -5.82 -13.87
C ASP A 185 6.75 -4.63 -14.05
N ASP A 186 5.56 -4.85 -14.63
CA ASP A 186 4.55 -3.79 -14.79
C ASP A 186 4.16 -3.17 -13.44
N ILE A 187 4.07 -3.98 -12.37
CA ILE A 187 3.76 -3.48 -11.03
C ILE A 187 4.91 -2.60 -10.54
N LYS A 188 6.15 -3.09 -10.63
CA LYS A 188 7.33 -2.35 -10.20
C LYS A 188 7.38 -0.96 -10.84
N GLN A 189 7.20 -0.89 -12.16
CA GLN A 189 7.17 0.37 -12.90
C GLN A 189 5.96 1.24 -12.50
N GLY A 190 4.79 0.64 -12.36
CA GLY A 190 3.56 1.34 -11.99
C GLY A 190 3.61 1.98 -10.61
N LEU A 191 4.29 1.34 -9.65
CA LEU A 191 4.41 1.84 -8.27
C LEU A 191 5.22 3.14 -8.13
N VAL A 192 5.94 3.57 -9.17
CA VAL A 192 6.67 4.84 -9.21
C VAL A 192 6.13 5.79 -10.29
N SER A 193 4.97 5.50 -10.85
CA SER A 193 4.42 6.25 -12.00
C SER A 193 4.14 7.73 -11.72
N ARG A 194 3.95 8.12 -10.46
CA ARG A 194 3.73 9.51 -10.03
C ARG A 194 4.99 10.17 -9.46
N ALA A 195 6.11 9.46 -9.40
CA ALA A 195 7.38 10.01 -8.92
C ALA A 195 7.77 11.33 -9.62
N PRO A 196 7.58 11.51 -10.96
CA PRO A 196 7.89 12.77 -11.65
C PRO A 196 7.16 14.00 -11.10
N SER A 197 5.97 13.83 -10.56
CA SER A 197 5.16 14.93 -10.01
C SER A 197 5.39 15.15 -8.51
N LEU A 198 5.92 14.19 -7.80
CA LEU A 198 6.02 14.19 -6.33
C LEU A 198 7.45 14.44 -5.83
N ILE A 199 8.45 13.87 -6.50
CA ILE A 199 9.88 14.06 -6.13
C ILE A 199 10.39 15.29 -6.88
N LYS A 200 10.60 16.38 -6.16
CA LYS A 200 10.92 17.71 -6.71
C LYS A 200 12.40 18.06 -6.53
#